data_caf08201604dd67c3cbcc0d736e97ee8
#
_entry.id   caf08201604dd67c3cbcc0d736e97ee8
#
_cell.length_a   1.000
_cell.length_b   1.000
_cell.length_c   1.000
_cell.angle_alpha   90.00
_cell.angle_beta   90.00
_cell.angle_gamma   90.00
#
_symmetry.space_group_name_H-M   'P 1'
#
loop_
_entity.id
_entity.type
_entity.pdbx_description
1 polymer ?
#
loop_
_entity_poly.entity_id
_entity_poly.type
_entity_poly.pdbx_seq_one_letter_code
_entity_poly.pdbx_strand_id
1 'polypeptide(L)'
;MLRSIPIVALAFACAAAFAQSDAPPRVVAAEKLPNFWVLDGTSIQADAPNYGKNIEQPGCATVSFIVEKDGSTSTIKVQKVAPEGDLGKVAASAAASMKFTPTVSNAGRDRVFSWLIFPFNLPADAAARTAVMQRCAVEKLGWKDH
;
A
#
# COMPACT_ATOMS: atom_id res chain seq x y z
N MET A 1 -62.07 19.55 38.21
CA MET A 1 -60.62 19.89 38.21
C MET A 1 -59.93 18.91 37.23
N LEU A 2 -59.77 19.31 35.97
CA LEU A 2 -59.06 18.50 34.96
C LEU A 2 -57.61 18.97 34.92
N ARG A 3 -56.67 18.07 35.20
CA ARG A 3 -55.24 18.30 35.05
C ARG A 3 -54.81 17.87 33.62
N SER A 4 -54.44 18.86 32.81
CA SER A 4 -53.83 18.66 31.51
C SER A 4 -52.38 18.20 31.67
N ILE A 5 -52.04 17.08 31.05
CA ILE A 5 -50.69 16.53 30.96
C ILE A 5 -50.12 16.95 29.59
N PRO A 6 -48.99 17.64 29.50
CA PRO A 6 -48.35 17.95 28.22
C PRO A 6 -47.60 16.70 27.70
N ILE A 7 -47.90 16.28 26.46
CA ILE A 7 -47.21 15.25 25.72
C ILE A 7 -45.97 15.92 25.13
N VAL A 8 -44.80 15.55 25.64
CA VAL A 8 -43.51 15.91 25.04
C VAL A 8 -43.22 14.93 23.90
N ALA A 9 -43.34 15.41 22.68
CA ALA A 9 -42.94 14.63 21.47
C ALA A 9 -41.43 14.69 21.33
N LEU A 10 -40.76 13.56 21.57
CA LEU A 10 -39.33 13.38 21.34
C LEU A 10 -39.12 13.11 19.84
N ALA A 11 -38.62 14.09 19.09
CA ALA A 11 -38.26 13.94 17.71
C ALA A 11 -36.89 13.24 17.64
N PHE A 12 -36.86 11.96 17.25
CA PHE A 12 -35.64 11.24 16.89
C PHE A 12 -35.15 11.75 15.54
N ALA A 13 -34.12 12.58 15.53
CA ALA A 13 -33.38 12.91 14.32
C ALA A 13 -32.47 11.73 13.96
N CYS A 14 -32.87 10.89 12.98
CA CYS A 14 -32.01 9.93 12.33
C CYS A 14 -30.96 10.70 11.53
N ALA A 15 -29.76 10.84 12.06
CA ALA A 15 -28.59 11.25 11.30
C ALA A 15 -28.24 10.08 10.35
N ALA A 16 -28.63 10.20 9.10
CA ALA A 16 -28.16 9.30 8.03
C ALA A 16 -26.65 9.60 7.86
N ALA A 17 -25.81 8.71 8.40
CA ALA A 17 -24.40 8.69 8.09
C ALA A 17 -24.28 8.30 6.62
N PHE A 18 -24.07 9.28 5.74
CA PHE A 18 -23.66 9.03 4.37
C PHE A 18 -22.26 8.39 4.46
N ALA A 19 -22.19 7.07 4.25
CA ALA A 19 -20.95 6.39 3.97
C ALA A 19 -20.42 7.01 2.67
N GLN A 20 -19.46 7.92 2.79
CA GLN A 20 -18.69 8.40 1.64
C GLN A 20 -17.90 7.21 1.14
N SER A 21 -18.37 6.57 0.08
CA SER A 21 -17.56 5.62 -0.66
C SER A 21 -16.38 6.41 -1.21
N ASP A 22 -15.19 6.14 -0.69
CA ASP A 22 -13.98 6.73 -1.23
C ASP A 22 -13.90 6.43 -2.72
N ALA A 23 -13.64 7.48 -3.54
CA ALA A 23 -13.41 7.29 -4.95
C ALA A 23 -12.28 6.28 -5.18
N PRO A 24 -12.34 5.49 -6.26
CA PRO A 24 -11.29 4.52 -6.54
C PRO A 24 -9.93 5.23 -6.61
N PRO A 25 -8.84 4.60 -6.10
CA PRO A 25 -7.53 5.21 -6.12
C PRO A 25 -7.05 5.41 -7.55
N ARG A 26 -6.25 6.47 -7.77
CA ARG A 26 -5.58 6.70 -9.05
C ARG A 26 -4.50 5.64 -9.24
N VAL A 27 -4.50 4.96 -10.37
CA VAL A 27 -3.43 4.02 -10.73
C VAL A 27 -2.21 4.79 -11.23
N VAL A 28 -1.08 4.62 -10.57
CA VAL A 28 0.19 5.29 -10.88
C VAL A 28 1.30 4.25 -10.92
N ALA A 29 2.02 4.18 -12.03
CA ALA A 29 3.18 3.29 -12.16
C ALA A 29 4.29 3.69 -11.18
N ALA A 30 5.09 2.71 -10.75
CA ALA A 30 6.11 2.87 -9.70
C ALA A 30 7.06 4.06 -9.95
N GLU A 31 7.52 4.23 -11.19
CA GLU A 31 8.44 5.29 -11.59
C GLU A 31 7.82 6.71 -11.53
N LYS A 32 6.49 6.79 -11.54
CA LYS A 32 5.74 8.06 -11.46
C LYS A 32 5.22 8.35 -10.05
N LEU A 33 5.27 7.37 -9.15
CA LEU A 33 4.80 7.54 -7.77
C LEU A 33 5.45 8.74 -7.06
N PRO A 34 6.76 9.03 -7.20
CA PRO A 34 7.40 10.18 -6.57
C PRO A 34 6.86 11.55 -7.03
N ASN A 35 6.12 11.61 -8.13
CA ASN A 35 5.47 12.85 -8.55
C ASN A 35 4.23 13.19 -7.70
N PHE A 36 3.68 12.22 -7.00
CA PHE A 36 2.48 12.36 -6.16
C PHE A 36 2.79 12.20 -4.68
N TRP A 37 3.63 11.21 -4.35
CA TRP A 37 3.94 10.82 -2.99
C TRP A 37 5.42 10.54 -2.84
N VAL A 38 6.07 11.19 -1.88
CA VAL A 38 7.48 10.95 -1.53
C VAL A 38 7.55 9.96 -0.39
N LEU A 39 8.26 8.85 -0.61
CA LEU A 39 8.49 7.83 0.41
C LEU A 39 9.47 8.34 1.46
N ASP A 40 9.10 8.22 2.74
CA ASP A 40 10.05 8.32 3.85
C ASP A 40 10.80 6.99 3.99
N GLY A 41 12.02 6.95 3.46
CA GLY A 41 12.86 5.74 3.51
C GLY A 41 13.18 5.26 4.91
N THR A 42 13.12 6.13 5.92
CA THR A 42 13.36 5.76 7.32
C THR A 42 12.18 5.02 7.96
N SER A 43 11.01 5.09 7.34
CA SER A 43 9.81 4.41 7.81
C SER A 43 9.78 2.92 7.50
N ILE A 44 10.62 2.46 6.56
CA ILE A 44 10.59 1.06 6.08
C ILE A 44 11.14 0.13 7.16
N GLN A 45 10.28 -0.75 7.65
CA GLN A 45 10.61 -1.80 8.60
C GLN A 45 10.10 -3.13 8.05
N ALA A 46 10.98 -4.08 7.82
CA ALA A 46 10.63 -5.39 7.33
C ALA A 46 10.76 -6.43 8.46
N ASP A 47 9.70 -7.18 8.69
CA ASP A 47 9.76 -8.36 9.55
C ASP A 47 10.32 -9.52 8.76
N ALA A 48 11.60 -9.83 9.01
CA ALA A 48 12.24 -11.01 8.45
C ALA A 48 12.17 -12.13 9.48
N PRO A 49 11.51 -13.26 9.17
CA PRO A 49 11.51 -14.41 10.06
C PRO A 49 12.92 -14.98 10.19
N ASN A 50 13.28 -15.49 11.38
CA ASN A 50 14.58 -16.12 11.59
C ASN A 50 14.77 -17.39 10.72
N TYR A 51 13.67 -17.98 10.29
CA TYR A 51 13.63 -19.16 9.42
C TYR A 51 12.57 -18.95 8.36
N GLY A 52 12.96 -19.10 7.08
CA GLY A 52 12.04 -18.97 5.96
C GLY A 52 12.62 -19.59 4.69
N LYS A 53 11.71 -19.96 3.79
CA LYS A 53 12.10 -20.56 2.51
C LYS A 53 12.72 -19.47 1.63
N ASN A 54 13.99 -19.65 1.23
CA ASN A 54 14.73 -18.83 0.27
C ASN A 54 14.95 -17.36 0.69
N ILE A 55 14.80 -17.01 1.97
CA ILE A 55 14.96 -15.61 2.43
C ILE A 55 16.40 -15.10 2.33
N GLU A 56 17.40 -15.97 2.34
CA GLU A 56 18.81 -15.61 2.24
C GLU A 56 19.34 -15.60 0.81
N GLN A 57 18.53 -16.04 -0.15
CA GLN A 57 18.93 -16.08 -1.55
C GLN A 57 18.76 -14.73 -2.25
N PRO A 58 19.57 -14.43 -3.28
CA PRO A 58 19.30 -13.28 -4.14
C PRO A 58 17.91 -13.38 -4.77
N GLY A 59 17.07 -12.38 -4.51
CA GLY A 59 15.70 -12.42 -4.96
C GLY A 59 15.01 -11.07 -4.96
N CYS A 60 13.75 -11.09 -5.30
CA CYS A 60 12.88 -9.93 -5.33
C CYS A 60 11.42 -10.30 -5.07
N ALA A 61 10.64 -9.30 -4.67
CA ALA A 61 9.19 -9.43 -4.63
C ALA A 61 8.54 -8.13 -5.12
N THR A 62 7.49 -8.24 -5.91
CA THR A 62 6.66 -7.11 -6.32
C THR A 62 5.43 -7.08 -5.44
N VAL A 63 5.21 -5.95 -4.79
CA VAL A 63 4.08 -5.72 -3.90
C VAL A 63 3.30 -4.52 -4.39
N SER A 64 1.99 -4.67 -4.55
CA SER A 64 1.07 -3.57 -4.80
C SER A 64 0.43 -3.10 -3.50
N PHE A 65 0.10 -1.82 -3.45
CA PHE A 65 -0.50 -1.17 -2.29
C PHE A 65 -1.25 0.09 -2.70
N ILE A 66 -2.05 0.61 -1.79
CA ILE A 66 -2.63 1.96 -1.89
C ILE A 66 -1.88 2.86 -0.92
N VAL A 67 -1.48 4.05 -1.38
CA VAL A 67 -1.12 5.16 -0.50
C VAL A 67 -2.40 5.89 -0.15
N GLU A 68 -2.73 5.91 1.13
CA GLU A 68 -3.92 6.56 1.67
C GLU A 68 -3.72 8.08 1.86
N LYS A 69 -4.81 8.81 2.10
CA LYS A 69 -4.78 10.27 2.29
C LYS A 69 -3.86 10.75 3.42
N ASP A 70 -3.64 9.92 4.41
CA ASP A 70 -2.73 10.19 5.53
C ASP A 70 -1.27 9.79 5.26
N GLY A 71 -0.98 9.26 4.06
CA GLY A 71 0.34 8.79 3.66
C GLY A 71 0.69 7.38 4.15
N SER A 72 -0.21 6.70 4.84
CA SER A 72 -0.04 5.29 5.17
C SER A 72 -0.31 4.40 3.96
N THR A 73 0.09 3.14 4.04
CA THR A 73 -0.21 2.14 3.02
C THR A 73 -1.33 1.21 3.49
N SER A 74 -2.16 0.80 2.55
CA SER A 74 -3.22 -0.19 2.75
C SER A 74 -3.30 -1.15 1.58
N THR A 75 -4.15 -2.17 1.73
CA THR A 75 -4.51 -3.07 0.64
C THR A 75 -3.27 -3.65 -0.04
N ILE A 76 -2.42 -4.29 0.77
CA ILE A 76 -1.11 -4.79 0.37
C ILE A 76 -1.25 -6.18 -0.21
N LYS A 77 -0.71 -6.39 -1.41
CA LYS A 77 -0.75 -7.68 -2.09
C LYS A 77 0.58 -8.01 -2.75
N VAL A 78 1.09 -9.21 -2.49
CA VAL A 78 2.25 -9.74 -3.21
C VAL A 78 1.79 -10.17 -4.60
N GLN A 79 2.34 -9.55 -5.63
CA GLN A 79 2.01 -9.80 -7.03
C GLN A 79 2.95 -10.83 -7.65
N LYS A 80 4.21 -10.81 -7.26
CA LYS A 80 5.24 -11.70 -7.79
C LYS A 80 6.37 -11.87 -6.78
N VAL A 81 6.95 -13.03 -6.71
CA VAL A 81 8.14 -13.30 -5.88
C VAL A 81 9.07 -14.26 -6.63
N ALA A 82 10.36 -14.02 -6.56
CA ALA A 82 11.39 -14.87 -7.15
C ALA A 82 12.68 -14.85 -6.30
N PRO A 83 13.21 -16.00 -5.88
CA PRO A 83 12.63 -17.34 -6.01
C PRO A 83 11.35 -17.52 -5.20
N GLU A 84 10.56 -18.53 -5.51
CA GLU A 84 9.38 -18.89 -4.74
C GLU A 84 9.76 -19.15 -3.26
N GLY A 85 9.09 -18.47 -2.32
CA GLY A 85 9.41 -18.56 -0.91
C GLY A 85 8.84 -17.40 -0.08
N ASP A 86 9.46 -17.13 1.06
CA ASP A 86 8.95 -16.20 2.05
C ASP A 86 9.37 -14.73 1.83
N LEU A 87 10.17 -14.42 0.80
CA LEU A 87 10.54 -13.04 0.46
C LEU A 87 9.32 -12.15 0.22
N GLY A 88 8.22 -12.70 -0.31
CA GLY A 88 6.98 -11.96 -0.48
C GLY A 88 6.37 -11.48 0.84
N LYS A 89 6.45 -12.28 1.91
CA LYS A 89 5.97 -11.89 3.24
C LYS A 89 6.82 -10.76 3.82
N VAL A 90 8.13 -10.84 3.66
CA VAL A 90 9.07 -9.80 4.08
C VAL A 90 8.78 -8.48 3.35
N ALA A 91 8.58 -8.55 2.02
CA ALA A 91 8.24 -7.38 1.21
C ALA A 91 6.89 -6.78 1.60
N ALA A 92 5.88 -7.62 1.89
CA ALA A 92 4.56 -7.15 2.33
C ALA A 92 4.64 -6.46 3.69
N SER A 93 5.43 -6.96 4.66
CA SER A 93 5.63 -6.29 5.93
C SER A 93 6.35 -4.95 5.77
N ALA A 94 7.36 -4.89 4.90
CA ALA A 94 8.04 -3.65 4.56
C ALA A 94 7.07 -2.63 3.93
N ALA A 95 6.24 -3.07 2.98
CA ALA A 95 5.23 -2.22 2.35
C ALA A 95 4.21 -1.69 3.37
N ALA A 96 3.84 -2.49 4.38
CA ALA A 96 2.90 -2.10 5.43
C ALA A 96 3.44 -1.00 6.37
N SER A 97 4.76 -0.93 6.53
CA SER A 97 5.40 0.07 7.39
C SER A 97 5.69 1.39 6.67
N MET A 98 5.65 1.42 5.33
CA MET A 98 5.97 2.62 4.55
C MET A 98 5.07 3.80 4.90
N LYS A 99 5.68 4.98 4.94
CA LYS A 99 5.01 6.27 5.09
C LYS A 99 5.39 7.19 3.95
N PHE A 100 4.40 7.94 3.49
CA PHE A 100 4.56 8.85 2.37
C PHE A 100 4.12 10.27 2.75
N THR A 101 4.80 11.25 2.16
CA THR A 101 4.42 12.66 2.24
C THR A 101 3.90 13.11 0.88
N PRO A 102 2.77 13.83 0.82
CA PRO A 102 2.25 14.31 -0.46
C PRO A 102 3.15 15.37 -1.06
N THR A 103 3.32 15.34 -2.37
CA THR A 103 4.01 16.42 -3.11
C THR A 103 3.09 17.63 -3.27
N VAL A 104 3.66 18.75 -3.73
CA VAL A 104 2.87 19.94 -4.10
C VAL A 104 1.85 19.60 -5.20
N SER A 105 2.22 18.72 -6.13
CA SER A 105 1.31 18.26 -7.21
C SER A 105 0.14 17.41 -6.69
N ASN A 106 0.23 16.90 -5.46
CA ASN A 106 -0.79 16.11 -4.81
C ASN A 106 -1.27 16.76 -3.49
N ALA A 107 -1.42 18.07 -3.49
CA ALA A 107 -1.89 18.81 -2.31
C ALA A 107 -3.27 18.33 -1.82
N GLY A 108 -4.10 17.80 -2.71
CA GLY A 108 -5.39 17.17 -2.38
C GLY A 108 -5.27 15.80 -1.70
N ARG A 109 -4.08 15.24 -1.59
CA ARG A 109 -3.81 13.93 -1.01
C ARG A 109 -4.65 12.83 -1.65
N ASP A 110 -4.68 12.80 -2.98
CA ASP A 110 -5.36 11.75 -3.73
C ASP A 110 -4.79 10.39 -3.36
N ARG A 111 -5.67 9.42 -3.15
CA ARG A 111 -5.28 8.03 -2.95
C ARG A 111 -4.66 7.48 -4.23
N VAL A 112 -3.55 6.78 -4.09
CA VAL A 112 -2.81 6.23 -5.23
C VAL A 112 -2.61 4.73 -5.06
N PHE A 113 -3.05 3.94 -6.05
CA PHE A 113 -2.66 2.55 -6.21
C PHE A 113 -1.36 2.49 -6.98
N SER A 114 -0.36 1.81 -6.43
CA SER A 114 0.94 1.62 -7.06
C SER A 114 1.55 0.28 -6.67
N TRP A 115 2.75 0.01 -7.18
CA TRP A 115 3.52 -1.20 -6.85
C TRP A 115 5.00 -0.88 -6.84
N LEU A 116 5.76 -1.62 -6.03
CA LEU A 116 7.21 -1.53 -5.96
C LEU A 116 7.83 -2.92 -6.01
N ILE A 117 9.04 -2.99 -6.55
CA ILE A 117 9.87 -4.18 -6.49
C ILE A 117 10.83 -4.03 -5.30
N PHE A 118 10.74 -4.95 -4.37
CA PHE A 118 11.62 -5.05 -3.20
C PHE A 118 12.76 -6.00 -3.53
N PRO A 119 14.01 -5.53 -3.57
CA PRO A 119 15.17 -6.37 -3.78
C PRO A 119 15.66 -6.99 -2.47
N PHE A 120 16.19 -8.21 -2.54
CA PHE A 120 16.77 -8.93 -1.41
C PHE A 120 18.10 -9.55 -1.81
N ASN A 121 19.12 -9.40 -0.95
CA ASN A 121 20.43 -10.04 -1.09
C ASN A 121 21.02 -9.92 -2.50
N LEU A 122 20.90 -8.76 -3.12
CA LEU A 122 21.35 -8.56 -4.50
C LEU A 122 22.85 -8.82 -4.63
N PRO A 123 23.27 -9.51 -5.71
CA PRO A 123 24.67 -9.74 -5.99
C PRO A 123 25.40 -8.41 -6.28
N ALA A 124 26.72 -8.38 -6.08
CA ALA A 124 27.54 -7.20 -6.36
C ALA A 124 27.62 -6.86 -7.87
N ASP A 125 27.56 -7.88 -8.72
CA ASP A 125 27.60 -7.70 -10.18
C ASP A 125 26.33 -7.02 -10.72
N ALA A 126 26.49 -5.97 -11.54
CA ALA A 126 25.39 -5.18 -12.05
C ALA A 126 24.45 -5.97 -12.99
N ALA A 127 25.01 -6.82 -13.85
CA ALA A 127 24.20 -7.64 -14.77
C ALA A 127 23.39 -8.68 -14.00
N ALA A 128 24.00 -9.31 -12.98
CA ALA A 128 23.32 -10.27 -12.12
C ALA A 128 22.20 -9.59 -11.30
N ARG A 129 22.42 -8.36 -10.77
CA ARG A 129 21.35 -7.58 -10.13
C ARG A 129 20.17 -7.34 -11.05
N THR A 130 20.45 -6.88 -12.26
CA THR A 130 19.42 -6.64 -13.28
C THR A 130 18.63 -7.90 -13.56
N ALA A 131 19.30 -9.03 -13.73
CA ALA A 131 18.65 -10.32 -13.98
C ALA A 131 17.75 -10.75 -12.81
N VAL A 132 18.15 -10.50 -11.55
CA VAL A 132 17.32 -10.77 -10.37
C VAL A 132 16.07 -9.90 -10.42
N MET A 133 16.21 -8.58 -10.61
CA MET A 133 15.09 -7.64 -10.61
C MET A 133 14.09 -7.90 -11.75
N GLN A 134 14.57 -8.29 -12.92
CA GLN A 134 13.70 -8.63 -14.06
C GLN A 134 12.75 -9.79 -13.78
N ARG A 135 13.14 -10.73 -12.90
CA ARG A 135 12.27 -11.85 -12.52
C ARG A 135 10.98 -11.39 -11.83
N CYS A 136 11.02 -10.22 -11.16
CA CYS A 136 9.86 -9.63 -10.47
C CYS A 136 9.21 -8.49 -11.26
N ALA A 137 9.69 -8.18 -12.46
CA ALA A 137 9.08 -7.13 -13.27
C ALA A 137 7.63 -7.48 -13.62
N VAL A 138 6.76 -6.47 -13.52
CA VAL A 138 5.38 -6.50 -13.99
C VAL A 138 5.19 -5.33 -14.93
N GLU A 139 4.57 -5.56 -16.08
CA GLU A 139 4.42 -4.50 -17.09
C GLU A 139 3.45 -3.44 -16.65
N LYS A 140 2.30 -3.84 -16.12
CA LYS A 140 1.25 -2.95 -15.65
C LYS A 140 0.31 -3.68 -14.71
N LEU A 141 -0.02 -3.03 -13.60
CA LEU A 141 -1.09 -3.48 -12.71
C LEU A 141 -2.24 -2.48 -12.75
N GLY A 142 -3.47 -2.99 -12.72
CA GLY A 142 -4.67 -2.19 -12.58
C GLY A 142 -5.26 -2.31 -11.19
N TRP A 143 -6.11 -1.38 -10.80
CA TRP A 143 -6.83 -1.44 -9.54
C TRP A 143 -7.64 -2.75 -9.36
N LYS A 144 -8.08 -3.35 -10.47
CA LYS A 144 -8.84 -4.61 -10.46
C LYS A 144 -7.99 -5.86 -10.27
N ASP A 145 -6.65 -5.74 -10.39
CA ASP A 145 -5.70 -6.87 -10.19
C ASP A 145 -5.38 -7.08 -8.71
N HIS A 146 -6.16 -6.49 -7.86
CA HIS A 146 -5.96 -6.27 -6.44
C HIS A 146 -6.78 -7.23 -5.61
#